data_f1e4c3807f03eace288dd37a653840f9
#
_entry.id   f1e4c3807f03eace288dd37a653840f9
#
_cell.length_a   1.000
_cell.length_b   1.000
_cell.length_c   1.000
_cell.angle_alpha   90.00
_cell.angle_beta   90.00
_cell.angle_gamma   90.00
#
_symmetry.space_group_name_H-M   'P 1'
#
loop_
_entity.id
_entity.type
_entity.pdbx_description
1 polymer ?
#
loop_
_entity_poly.entity_id
_entity_poly.type
_entity_poly.pdbx_seq_one_letter_code
_entity_poly.pdbx_strand_id
1 'polypeptide(L)'
;AEKHLRDPAQISIKERTSAADKIRQRHWMVSGKEHKLAALTRILEAETFDGILIFVRTRTMTVELAGKLEARGYACSAMSGDMVQKRREDTVTQLKKGRLDILVATDVAARGLDIDRISHVINFDIPTDVESYVHRIGRTARAGRDGQAISLVCVDENNLLKDIEKLLNFKIPKEVVAGYEPDPRIKAEPISQGRGQLQAPGKR
;
A
#
# COMPACT_ATOMS: atom_id res chain seq x y z
N ALA A 1 24.09 18.74 11.05
CA ALA A 1 23.54 19.67 12.06
C ALA A 1 24.52 19.90 13.22
N GLU A 2 25.24 18.90 13.70
CA GLU A 2 26.18 18.98 14.85
C GLU A 2 27.34 19.97 14.69
N LYS A 3 27.75 20.33 13.47
CA LYS A 3 28.84 21.29 13.22
C LYS A 3 28.46 22.77 13.36
N HIS A 4 27.19 23.11 13.47
CA HIS A 4 26.68 24.48 13.43
C HIS A 4 25.76 24.88 14.60
N LEU A 5 25.47 23.97 15.51
CA LEU A 5 24.62 24.21 16.67
C LEU A 5 25.45 24.05 17.94
N ARG A 6 25.44 25.04 18.83
CA ARG A 6 26.00 24.96 20.19
C ARG A 6 24.95 24.33 21.11
N ASP A 7 25.25 23.14 21.61
CA ASP A 7 24.42 22.40 22.59
C ASP A 7 22.96 22.24 22.12
N PRO A 8 22.69 21.55 20.98
CA PRO A 8 21.34 21.38 20.49
C PRO A 8 20.56 20.43 21.38
N ALA A 9 19.38 20.87 21.84
CA ALA A 9 18.43 19.98 22.49
C ALA A 9 17.97 18.90 21.51
N GLN A 10 18.30 17.65 21.80
CA GLN A 10 17.89 16.51 21.00
C GLN A 10 16.47 16.08 21.39
N ILE A 11 15.49 16.52 20.63
CA ILE A 11 14.08 16.10 20.83
C ILE A 11 13.88 14.83 19.98
N SER A 12 13.89 13.70 20.64
CA SER A 12 13.53 12.41 20.03
C SER A 12 12.02 12.20 20.18
N ILE A 13 11.27 12.41 19.12
CA ILE A 13 9.83 12.12 19.11
C ILE A 13 9.69 10.60 18.88
N LYS A 14 9.42 9.87 19.95
CA LYS A 14 9.01 8.45 19.88
C LYS A 14 7.52 8.36 19.50
N GLU A 15 7.17 8.73 18.26
CA GLU A 15 5.79 8.60 17.76
C GLU A 15 5.45 7.22 17.18
N ARG A 16 6.21 6.17 17.49
CA ARG A 16 6.09 4.89 16.77
C ARG A 16 5.04 3.92 17.28
N THR A 17 4.37 4.15 18.39
CA THR A 17 3.53 3.10 19.01
C THR A 17 2.03 3.38 19.00
N SER A 18 1.56 4.60 19.10
CA SER A 18 0.12 4.83 19.31
C SER A 18 -0.75 4.73 18.04
N ALA A 19 -0.23 5.06 16.86
CA ALA A 19 -1.01 4.99 15.62
C ALA A 19 -1.03 3.56 15.03
N ALA A 20 0.07 2.83 15.11
CA ALA A 20 0.15 1.45 14.63
C ALA A 20 -0.70 0.48 15.46
N ASP A 21 -0.87 0.75 16.76
CA ASP A 21 -1.69 -0.06 17.68
C ASP A 21 -3.19 -0.03 17.36
N LYS A 22 -3.65 1.03 16.68
CA LYS A 22 -5.04 1.18 16.23
C LYS A 22 -5.29 0.61 14.83
N ILE A 23 -4.26 0.09 14.17
CA ILE A 23 -4.36 -0.48 12.84
C ILE A 23 -4.30 -2.00 12.94
N ARG A 24 -5.42 -2.66 12.65
CA ARG A 24 -5.46 -4.11 12.50
C ARG A 24 -4.76 -4.50 11.20
N GLN A 25 -3.58 -5.07 11.33
CA GLN A 25 -2.75 -5.49 10.20
C GLN A 25 -2.96 -6.98 9.93
N ARG A 26 -3.05 -7.36 8.64
CA ARG A 26 -3.12 -8.75 8.19
C ARG A 26 -2.61 -8.90 6.77
N HIS A 27 -2.25 -10.11 6.37
CA HIS A 27 -1.86 -10.38 5.00
C HIS A 27 -2.53 -11.65 4.46
N TRP A 28 -2.80 -11.61 3.15
CA TRP A 28 -3.29 -12.75 2.38
C TRP A 28 -2.19 -13.23 1.46
N MET A 29 -1.86 -14.51 1.54
CA MET A 29 -0.97 -15.13 0.57
C MET A 29 -1.76 -15.50 -0.69
N VAL A 30 -1.26 -15.11 -1.83
CA VAL A 30 -1.83 -15.45 -3.16
C VAL A 30 -0.81 -16.19 -4.00
N SER A 31 -1.27 -17.06 -4.89
CA SER A 31 -0.39 -17.92 -5.69
C SER A 31 0.51 -17.13 -6.64
N GLY A 32 0.01 -16.05 -7.24
CA GLY A 32 0.75 -15.22 -8.18
C GLY A 32 0.11 -13.85 -8.34
N LYS A 33 0.75 -12.98 -9.11
CA LYS A 33 0.29 -11.60 -9.34
C LYS A 33 -1.09 -11.57 -10.02
N GLU A 34 -1.37 -12.55 -10.88
CA GLU A 34 -2.63 -12.70 -11.59
C GLU A 34 -3.81 -12.97 -10.63
N HIS A 35 -3.57 -13.59 -9.49
CA HIS A 35 -4.58 -13.88 -8.47
C HIS A 35 -4.87 -12.70 -7.53
N LYS A 36 -4.00 -11.67 -7.52
CA LYS A 36 -4.19 -10.51 -6.63
C LYS A 36 -5.49 -9.76 -6.88
N LEU A 37 -5.90 -9.63 -8.14
CA LEU A 37 -7.16 -8.96 -8.47
C LEU A 37 -8.38 -9.73 -7.95
N ALA A 38 -8.37 -11.06 -8.08
CA ALA A 38 -9.44 -11.90 -7.56
C ALA A 38 -9.51 -11.84 -6.03
N ALA A 39 -8.35 -11.92 -5.36
CA ALA A 39 -8.26 -11.76 -3.90
C ALA A 39 -8.74 -10.37 -3.45
N LEU A 40 -8.33 -9.31 -4.16
CA LEU A 40 -8.80 -7.94 -3.89
C LEU A 40 -10.33 -7.85 -4.01
N THR A 41 -10.91 -8.36 -5.09
CA THR A 41 -12.37 -8.35 -5.29
C THR A 41 -13.08 -9.06 -4.12
N ARG A 42 -12.53 -10.19 -3.67
CA ARG A 42 -13.09 -10.92 -2.53
C ARG A 42 -13.02 -10.12 -1.23
N ILE A 43 -11.94 -9.39 -0.99
CA ILE A 43 -11.86 -8.48 0.15
C ILE A 43 -12.93 -7.39 0.06
N LEU A 44 -13.08 -6.76 -1.10
CA LEU A 44 -14.06 -5.69 -1.32
C LEU A 44 -15.52 -6.16 -1.15
N GLU A 45 -15.80 -7.43 -1.43
CA GLU A 45 -17.12 -8.05 -1.22
C GLU A 45 -17.38 -8.42 0.25
N ALA A 46 -16.33 -8.80 0.99
CA ALA A 46 -16.46 -9.33 2.34
C ALA A 46 -16.36 -8.25 3.44
N GLU A 47 -15.65 -7.17 3.17
CA GLU A 47 -15.38 -6.12 4.15
C GLU A 47 -16.37 -4.96 4.04
N THR A 48 -16.77 -4.42 5.19
CA THR A 48 -17.50 -3.15 5.24
C THR A 48 -16.49 -2.02 5.40
N PHE A 49 -16.54 -1.03 4.51
CA PHE A 49 -15.60 0.07 4.50
C PHE A 49 -16.25 1.42 4.24
N ASP A 50 -15.64 2.49 4.73
CA ASP A 50 -16.02 3.86 4.41
C ASP A 50 -15.26 4.38 3.18
N GLY A 51 -13.94 4.16 3.16
CA GLY A 51 -13.06 4.50 2.06
C GLY A 51 -11.81 3.61 2.06
N ILE A 52 -11.32 3.29 0.88
CA ILE A 52 -10.16 2.42 0.65
C ILE A 52 -9.07 3.16 -0.11
N LEU A 53 -7.84 3.07 0.39
CA LEU A 53 -6.64 3.46 -0.35
C LEU A 53 -5.85 2.20 -0.74
N ILE A 54 -5.74 1.95 -2.04
CA ILE A 54 -5.00 0.80 -2.59
C ILE A 54 -3.65 1.26 -3.11
N PHE A 55 -2.59 0.66 -2.63
CA PHE A 55 -1.23 0.94 -3.06
C PHE A 55 -0.75 -0.05 -4.09
N VAL A 56 -0.27 0.47 -5.21
CA VAL A 56 0.39 -0.27 -6.29
C VAL A 56 1.78 0.30 -6.58
N ARG A 57 2.64 -0.51 -7.19
CA ARG A 57 4.03 -0.15 -7.42
C ARG A 57 4.25 0.84 -8.56
N THR A 58 3.44 0.77 -9.62
CA THR A 58 3.66 1.56 -10.84
C THR A 58 2.47 2.45 -11.20
N ARG A 59 2.75 3.55 -11.91
CA ARG A 59 1.71 4.45 -12.43
C ARG A 59 0.76 3.76 -13.40
N THR A 60 1.29 2.92 -14.27
CA THR A 60 0.47 2.14 -15.21
C THR A 60 -0.52 1.25 -14.46
N MET A 61 -0.07 0.58 -13.40
CA MET A 61 -0.94 -0.26 -12.59
C MET A 61 -2.05 0.55 -11.87
N THR A 62 -1.84 1.83 -11.53
CA THR A 62 -2.92 2.63 -10.92
C THR A 62 -4.10 2.75 -11.85
N VAL A 63 -3.85 3.04 -13.13
CA VAL A 63 -4.90 3.20 -14.15
C VAL A 63 -5.53 1.87 -14.49
N GLU A 64 -4.72 0.84 -14.69
CA GLU A 64 -5.19 -0.51 -15.03
C GLU A 64 -6.09 -1.09 -13.93
N LEU A 65 -5.65 -1.02 -12.69
CA LEU A 65 -6.41 -1.57 -11.56
C LEU A 65 -7.68 -0.78 -11.31
N ALA A 66 -7.62 0.57 -11.35
CA ALA A 66 -8.80 1.40 -11.21
C ALA A 66 -9.84 1.09 -12.29
N GLY A 67 -9.43 1.00 -13.56
CA GLY A 67 -10.35 0.65 -14.66
C GLY A 67 -10.97 -0.74 -14.50
N LYS A 68 -10.22 -1.74 -13.98
CA LYS A 68 -10.76 -3.07 -13.68
C LYS A 68 -11.78 -3.05 -12.54
N LEU A 69 -11.60 -2.18 -11.54
CA LEU A 69 -12.55 -2.01 -10.44
C LEU A 69 -13.79 -1.23 -10.88
N GLU A 70 -13.62 -0.16 -11.65
CA GLU A 70 -14.74 0.60 -12.25
C GLU A 70 -15.62 -0.30 -13.12
N ALA A 71 -15.03 -1.16 -13.95
CA ALA A 71 -15.76 -2.14 -14.77
C ALA A 71 -16.56 -3.16 -13.94
N ARG A 72 -16.25 -3.31 -12.65
CA ARG A 72 -16.99 -4.12 -11.69
C ARG A 72 -18.03 -3.32 -10.89
N GLY A 73 -18.18 -2.04 -11.18
CA GLY A 73 -19.18 -1.16 -10.55
C GLY A 73 -18.71 -0.45 -9.30
N TYR A 74 -17.41 -0.51 -8.94
CA TYR A 74 -16.90 0.24 -7.80
C TYR A 74 -16.68 1.71 -8.15
N ALA A 75 -17.05 2.62 -7.25
CA ALA A 75 -16.71 4.04 -7.34
C ALA A 75 -15.21 4.23 -7.05
N CYS A 76 -14.38 4.12 -8.08
CA CYS A 76 -12.93 4.06 -8.00
C CYS A 76 -12.28 5.15 -8.84
N SER A 77 -11.08 5.59 -8.47
CA SER A 77 -10.23 6.47 -9.28
C SER A 77 -8.76 6.12 -9.12
N ALA A 78 -7.97 6.40 -10.18
CA ALA A 78 -6.52 6.32 -10.14
C ALA A 78 -5.91 7.66 -9.73
N MET A 79 -4.82 7.63 -8.96
CA MET A 79 -4.01 8.80 -8.64
C MET A 79 -2.53 8.50 -8.87
N SER A 80 -1.89 9.29 -9.73
CA SER A 80 -0.45 9.20 -10.01
C SER A 80 0.24 10.56 -9.82
N GLY A 81 1.57 10.52 -9.68
CA GLY A 81 2.35 11.73 -9.37
C GLY A 81 2.37 12.78 -10.47
N ASP A 82 2.02 12.43 -11.70
CA ASP A 82 1.90 13.30 -12.88
C ASP A 82 0.48 13.89 -13.08
N MET A 83 -0.45 13.56 -12.17
CA MET A 83 -1.80 14.12 -12.21
C MET A 83 -1.78 15.63 -11.97
N VAL A 84 -2.50 16.38 -12.81
CA VAL A 84 -2.67 17.83 -12.65
C VAL A 84 -3.29 18.14 -11.29
N GLN A 85 -2.76 19.15 -10.59
CA GLN A 85 -3.12 19.50 -9.22
C GLN A 85 -4.63 19.65 -9.01
N LYS A 86 -5.32 20.35 -9.91
CA LYS A 86 -6.79 20.53 -9.85
C LYS A 86 -7.53 19.18 -9.82
N ARG A 87 -7.14 18.25 -10.71
CA ARG A 87 -7.78 16.92 -10.77
C ARG A 87 -7.48 16.11 -9.49
N ARG A 88 -6.28 16.27 -8.94
CA ARG A 88 -5.90 15.64 -7.64
C ARG A 88 -6.80 16.14 -6.52
N GLU A 89 -7.01 17.45 -6.41
CA GLU A 89 -7.87 18.09 -5.40
C GLU A 89 -9.33 17.65 -5.55
N ASP A 90 -9.84 17.61 -6.79
CA ASP A 90 -11.18 17.12 -7.09
C ASP A 90 -11.35 15.65 -6.65
N THR A 91 -10.37 14.78 -6.96
CA THR A 91 -10.40 13.37 -6.56
C THR A 91 -10.40 13.21 -5.03
N VAL A 92 -9.54 13.95 -4.34
CA VAL A 92 -9.50 13.96 -2.86
C VAL A 92 -10.84 14.44 -2.28
N THR A 93 -11.41 15.48 -2.87
CA THR A 93 -12.71 16.02 -2.44
C THR A 93 -13.83 15.01 -2.63
N GLN A 94 -13.84 14.28 -3.74
CA GLN A 94 -14.84 13.22 -4.00
C GLN A 94 -14.70 12.08 -2.99
N LEU A 95 -13.46 11.65 -2.68
CA LEU A 95 -13.21 10.61 -1.69
C LEU A 95 -13.64 11.06 -0.28
N LYS A 96 -13.33 12.30 0.11
CA LYS A 96 -13.78 12.86 1.42
C LYS A 96 -15.30 12.93 1.53
N LYS A 97 -16.00 13.23 0.45
CA LYS A 97 -17.46 13.35 0.40
C LYS A 97 -18.21 12.03 0.20
N GLY A 98 -17.51 10.90 0.04
CA GLY A 98 -18.11 9.60 -0.21
C GLY A 98 -18.74 9.44 -1.60
N ARG A 99 -18.34 10.26 -2.57
CA ARG A 99 -18.69 10.09 -3.99
C ARG A 99 -17.74 9.13 -4.70
N LEU A 100 -16.60 8.92 -4.11
CA LEU A 100 -15.57 7.97 -4.48
C LEU A 100 -15.29 7.11 -3.24
N ASP A 101 -15.22 5.78 -3.42
CA ASP A 101 -14.99 4.86 -2.30
C ASP A 101 -13.59 4.29 -2.31
N ILE A 102 -13.00 4.15 -3.50
CA ILE A 102 -11.68 3.52 -3.68
C ILE A 102 -10.75 4.46 -4.43
N LEU A 103 -9.55 4.64 -3.89
CA LEU A 103 -8.46 5.35 -4.56
C LEU A 103 -7.29 4.40 -4.77
N VAL A 104 -6.86 4.22 -6.02
CA VAL A 104 -5.64 3.47 -6.37
C VAL A 104 -4.50 4.43 -6.60
N ALA A 105 -3.41 4.30 -5.84
CA ALA A 105 -2.31 5.24 -5.87
C ALA A 105 -0.93 4.57 -5.75
N THR A 106 0.11 5.29 -6.18
CA THR A 106 1.50 4.99 -5.83
C THR A 106 1.90 5.73 -4.55
N ASP A 107 3.01 5.34 -3.93
CA ASP A 107 3.54 6.02 -2.74
C ASP A 107 3.72 7.52 -2.95
N VAL A 108 4.29 7.89 -4.11
CA VAL A 108 4.51 9.31 -4.46
C VAL A 108 3.20 10.07 -4.55
N ALA A 109 2.19 9.47 -5.16
CA ALA A 109 0.87 10.10 -5.31
C ALA A 109 0.10 10.20 -3.99
N ALA A 110 0.25 9.22 -3.12
CA ALA A 110 -0.42 9.19 -1.81
C ALA A 110 0.26 10.06 -0.75
N ARG A 111 1.47 10.58 -1.03
CA ARG A 111 2.18 11.44 -0.07
C ARG A 111 1.39 12.72 0.21
N GLY A 112 1.25 13.05 1.50
CA GLY A 112 0.49 14.22 1.94
C GLY A 112 -1.03 14.08 1.86
N LEU A 113 -1.59 12.91 1.48
CA LEU A 113 -3.02 12.69 1.59
C LEU A 113 -3.43 12.64 3.06
N ASP A 114 -4.36 13.51 3.42
CA ASP A 114 -4.99 13.56 4.74
C ASP A 114 -6.50 13.43 4.57
N ILE A 115 -6.99 12.19 4.77
CA ILE A 115 -8.39 11.82 4.52
C ILE A 115 -8.84 10.90 5.64
N ASP A 116 -9.62 11.45 6.57
CA ASP A 116 -10.09 10.74 7.77
C ASP A 116 -11.06 9.59 7.46
N ARG A 117 -11.67 9.63 6.27
CA ARG A 117 -12.63 8.62 5.82
C ARG A 117 -11.97 7.29 5.42
N ILE A 118 -10.64 7.23 5.25
CA ILE A 118 -9.96 5.99 4.87
C ILE A 118 -10.00 5.02 6.04
N SER A 119 -10.89 4.03 5.95
CA SER A 119 -11.00 2.92 6.90
C SER A 119 -10.03 1.78 6.58
N HIS A 120 -9.69 1.59 5.30
CA HIS A 120 -8.85 0.50 4.83
C HIS A 120 -7.69 0.98 3.98
N VAL A 121 -6.52 0.44 4.25
CA VAL A 121 -5.35 0.51 3.37
C VAL A 121 -5.07 -0.88 2.83
N ILE A 122 -4.98 -1.01 1.52
CA ILE A 122 -4.63 -2.29 0.87
C ILE A 122 -3.30 -2.14 0.14
N ASN A 123 -2.30 -2.90 0.56
CA ASN A 123 -1.07 -3.07 -0.20
C ASN A 123 -1.32 -4.13 -1.27
N PHE A 124 -1.77 -3.72 -2.45
CA PHE A 124 -1.88 -4.61 -3.61
C PHE A 124 -0.50 -5.13 -4.02
N ASP A 125 0.50 -4.26 -3.96
CA ASP A 125 1.92 -4.61 -4.03
C ASP A 125 2.60 -4.25 -2.70
N ILE A 126 3.34 -5.19 -2.11
CA ILE A 126 4.17 -4.94 -0.94
C ILE A 126 5.23 -3.89 -1.29
N PRO A 127 5.45 -2.87 -0.44
CA PRO A 127 6.52 -1.92 -0.64
C PRO A 127 7.90 -2.59 -0.49
N THR A 128 8.90 -2.02 -1.15
CA THR A 128 10.27 -2.54 -1.12
C THR A 128 11.05 -2.15 0.12
N ASP A 129 10.52 -1.24 0.92
CA ASP A 129 11.12 -0.78 2.17
C ASP A 129 10.06 -0.64 3.27
N VAL A 130 10.53 -0.74 4.50
CA VAL A 130 9.67 -0.76 5.69
C VAL A 130 9.11 0.61 6.02
N GLU A 131 9.85 1.68 5.76
CA GLU A 131 9.39 3.05 6.00
C GLU A 131 8.16 3.33 5.14
N SER A 132 8.19 2.95 3.86
CA SER A 132 7.04 3.02 2.98
C SER A 132 5.85 2.21 3.50
N TYR A 133 6.09 1.02 4.07
CA TYR A 133 5.02 0.23 4.68
C TYR A 133 4.32 1.00 5.81
N VAL A 134 5.08 1.54 6.75
CA VAL A 134 4.55 2.32 7.89
C VAL A 134 3.81 3.56 7.40
N HIS A 135 4.36 4.28 6.42
CA HIS A 135 3.72 5.46 5.83
C HIS A 135 2.41 5.12 5.12
N ARG A 136 2.31 3.94 4.46
CA ARG A 136 1.09 3.49 3.81
C ARG A 136 0.00 3.17 4.83
N ILE A 137 0.29 2.32 5.80
CA ILE A 137 -0.72 1.94 6.81
C ILE A 137 -1.16 3.14 7.66
N GLY A 138 -0.28 4.11 7.89
CA GLY A 138 -0.62 5.38 8.56
C GLY A 138 -1.55 6.31 7.77
N ARG A 139 -2.08 5.88 6.61
CA ARG A 139 -3.16 6.58 5.90
C ARG A 139 -4.55 6.26 6.44
N THR A 140 -4.69 5.20 7.23
CA THR A 140 -5.89 4.88 8.00
C THR A 140 -5.70 5.13 9.50
N ALA A 141 -6.66 4.79 10.32
CA ALA A 141 -6.67 4.99 11.77
C ALA A 141 -6.48 6.47 12.18
N ARG A 142 -7.06 7.39 11.44
CA ARG A 142 -6.99 8.83 11.69
C ARG A 142 -8.18 9.33 12.48
N ALA A 143 -8.05 10.53 13.03
CA ALA A 143 -9.12 11.20 13.82
C ALA A 143 -9.69 10.32 14.95
N GLY A 144 -8.87 9.48 15.57
CA GLY A 144 -9.28 8.62 16.69
C GLY A 144 -10.03 7.33 16.30
N ARG A 145 -10.17 7.05 15.00
CA ARG A 145 -10.80 5.84 14.46
C ARG A 145 -9.83 4.68 14.44
N ASP A 146 -10.37 3.46 14.41
CA ASP A 146 -9.60 2.25 14.10
C ASP A 146 -9.41 2.11 12.58
N GLY A 147 -8.35 1.43 12.17
CA GLY A 147 -8.03 1.20 10.77
C GLY A 147 -7.71 -0.25 10.44
N GLN A 148 -7.85 -0.59 9.17
CA GLN A 148 -7.50 -1.91 8.64
C GLN A 148 -6.36 -1.76 7.64
N ALA A 149 -5.36 -2.63 7.71
CA ALA A 149 -4.29 -2.73 6.74
C ALA A 149 -4.18 -4.17 6.23
N ILE A 150 -4.42 -4.37 4.95
CA ILE A 150 -4.40 -5.68 4.32
C ILE A 150 -3.31 -5.70 3.25
N SER A 151 -2.46 -6.71 3.27
CA SER A 151 -1.40 -6.88 2.27
C SER A 151 -1.64 -8.13 1.44
N LEU A 152 -1.67 -8.00 0.12
CA LEU A 152 -1.69 -9.13 -0.81
C LEU A 152 -0.25 -9.50 -1.14
N VAL A 153 0.15 -10.68 -0.72
CA VAL A 153 1.54 -11.15 -0.82
C VAL A 153 1.60 -12.36 -1.75
N CYS A 154 2.27 -12.24 -2.88
CA CYS A 154 2.61 -13.39 -3.70
C CYS A 154 3.96 -14.00 -3.27
N VAL A 155 4.25 -15.19 -3.78
CA VAL A 155 5.47 -15.94 -3.41
C VAL A 155 6.74 -15.10 -3.60
N ASP A 156 6.80 -14.30 -4.66
CA ASP A 156 7.94 -13.41 -4.97
C ASP A 156 8.17 -12.34 -3.91
N GLU A 157 7.12 -11.93 -3.21
CA GLU A 157 7.14 -10.83 -2.23
C GLU A 157 7.38 -11.30 -0.79
N ASN A 158 7.53 -12.61 -0.55
CA ASN A 158 7.74 -13.18 0.78
C ASN A 158 8.93 -12.57 1.53
N ASN A 159 10.02 -12.29 0.81
CA ASN A 159 11.20 -11.71 1.45
C ASN A 159 10.94 -10.26 1.89
N LEU A 160 10.22 -9.48 1.10
CA LEU A 160 9.82 -8.12 1.48
C LEU A 160 8.94 -8.13 2.74
N LEU A 161 7.97 -9.05 2.81
CA LEU A 161 7.15 -9.21 4.00
C LEU A 161 8.00 -9.56 5.24
N LYS A 162 8.95 -10.49 5.12
CA LYS A 162 9.84 -10.87 6.22
C LYS A 162 10.70 -9.72 6.70
N ASP A 163 11.22 -8.89 5.79
CA ASP A 163 12.03 -7.71 6.14
C ASP A 163 11.19 -6.67 6.88
N ILE A 164 9.94 -6.46 6.46
CA ILE A 164 8.97 -5.59 7.14
C ILE A 164 8.70 -6.13 8.56
N GLU A 165 8.35 -7.40 8.71
CA GLU A 165 8.05 -8.03 9.99
C GLU A 165 9.25 -7.96 10.95
N LYS A 166 10.47 -8.19 10.43
CA LYS A 166 11.71 -8.13 11.20
C LYS A 166 11.95 -6.72 11.76
N LEU A 167 11.75 -5.68 10.96
CA LEU A 167 11.98 -4.31 11.40
C LEU A 167 10.89 -3.80 12.34
N LEU A 168 9.65 -4.20 12.12
CA LEU A 168 8.53 -3.90 13.00
C LEU A 168 8.61 -4.67 14.33
N ASN A 169 9.43 -5.72 14.39
CA ASN A 169 9.44 -6.71 15.47
C ASN A 169 8.03 -7.26 15.77
N PHE A 170 7.26 -7.44 14.72
CA PHE A 170 5.86 -7.88 14.79
C PHE A 170 5.55 -8.79 13.60
N LYS A 171 4.92 -9.95 13.88
CA LYS A 171 4.42 -10.87 12.86
C LYS A 171 3.05 -10.42 12.40
N ILE A 172 2.93 -10.06 11.13
CA ILE A 172 1.66 -9.67 10.53
C ILE A 172 0.81 -10.94 10.38
N PRO A 173 -0.38 -11.03 11.02
CA PRO A 173 -1.22 -12.21 10.94
C PRO A 173 -1.53 -12.62 9.51
N LYS A 174 -1.35 -13.91 9.22
CA LYS A 174 -1.73 -14.50 7.94
C LYS A 174 -3.21 -14.89 7.98
N GLU A 175 -3.98 -14.41 7.02
CA GLU A 175 -5.33 -14.92 6.76
C GLU A 175 -5.30 -15.83 5.53
N VAL A 176 -6.01 -16.93 5.61
CA VAL A 176 -6.19 -17.88 4.51
C VAL A 176 -7.63 -17.80 4.06
N VAL A 177 -7.82 -17.55 2.76
CA VAL A 177 -9.15 -17.53 2.16
C VAL A 177 -9.27 -18.75 1.29
N ALA A 178 -10.30 -19.56 1.56
CA ALA A 178 -10.56 -20.78 0.81
C ALA A 178 -10.65 -20.51 -0.70
N GLY A 179 -9.90 -21.27 -1.48
CA GLY A 179 -9.80 -21.12 -2.94
C GLY A 179 -8.74 -20.12 -3.43
N TYR A 180 -7.98 -19.50 -2.51
CA TYR A 180 -6.88 -18.57 -2.83
C TYR A 180 -5.56 -18.99 -2.18
N GLU A 181 -5.48 -20.23 -1.72
CA GLU A 181 -4.26 -20.78 -1.12
C GLU A 181 -3.12 -20.76 -2.13
N PRO A 182 -1.90 -20.37 -1.71
CA PRO A 182 -0.74 -20.42 -2.59
C PRO A 182 -0.47 -21.86 -3.08
N ASP A 183 -0.30 -22.06 -4.37
CA ASP A 183 0.19 -23.34 -4.90
C ASP A 183 1.64 -23.51 -4.47
N PRO A 184 1.99 -24.55 -3.67
CA PRO A 184 3.34 -24.78 -3.18
C PRO A 184 4.36 -25.07 -4.28
N ARG A 185 3.91 -25.35 -5.51
CA ARG A 185 4.77 -25.61 -6.66
C ARG A 185 5.26 -24.34 -7.36
N ILE A 186 4.63 -23.20 -7.09
CA ILE A 186 5.03 -21.92 -7.66
C ILE A 186 6.33 -21.46 -7.00
N LYS A 187 7.39 -21.32 -7.79
CA LYS A 187 8.69 -20.79 -7.34
C LYS A 187 8.69 -19.26 -7.42
N ALA A 188 9.34 -18.63 -6.43
CA ALA A 188 9.53 -17.19 -6.42
C ALA A 188 10.37 -16.71 -7.60
N GLU A 189 9.91 -15.68 -8.29
CA GLU A 189 10.67 -14.96 -9.31
C GLU A 189 11.24 -13.66 -8.73
N PRO A 190 12.41 -13.21 -9.19
CA PRO A 190 12.98 -11.95 -8.73
C PRO A 190 12.06 -10.77 -9.07
N ILE A 191 11.77 -9.93 -8.09
CA ILE A 191 11.02 -8.70 -8.32
C ILE A 191 11.91 -7.73 -9.09
N SER A 192 11.53 -7.41 -10.33
CA SER A 192 12.16 -6.38 -11.13
C SER A 192 11.99 -5.03 -10.41
N GLN A 193 13.05 -4.57 -9.75
CA GLN A 193 13.13 -3.19 -9.30
C GLN A 193 13.31 -2.33 -10.55
N GLY A 194 12.33 -1.54 -10.91
CA GLY A 194 12.27 -0.74 -12.14
C GLY A 194 13.29 0.40 -12.24
N ARG A 195 14.55 0.15 -11.88
CA ARG A 195 15.72 0.94 -12.26
C ARG A 195 16.34 0.23 -13.44
N GLY A 196 16.23 0.85 -14.64
CA GLY A 196 16.95 0.43 -15.81
C GLY A 196 18.40 0.17 -15.45
N GLN A 197 18.85 -1.08 -15.60
CA GLN A 197 20.28 -1.39 -15.59
C GLN A 197 20.89 -0.62 -16.76
N LEU A 198 21.63 0.43 -16.43
CA LEU A 198 22.63 0.99 -17.34
C LEU A 198 23.63 -0.13 -17.63
N GLN A 199 23.50 -0.75 -18.80
CA GLN A 199 24.54 -1.66 -19.31
C GLN A 199 25.85 -0.89 -19.35
N ALA A 200 26.82 -1.32 -18.58
CA ALA A 200 28.19 -0.83 -18.70
C ALA A 200 28.69 -1.11 -20.13
N PRO A 201 29.33 -0.16 -20.81
CA PRO A 201 29.86 -0.37 -22.16
C PRO A 201 30.95 -1.45 -22.09
N GLY A 202 30.77 -2.51 -22.88
CA GLY A 202 31.72 -3.60 -22.98
C GLY A 202 33.10 -3.06 -23.41
N LYS A 203 34.14 -3.42 -22.65
CA LYS A 203 35.54 -3.26 -23.06
C LYS A 203 35.78 -4.13 -24.29
N ARG A 204 36.16 -3.51 -25.41
CA ARG A 204 36.86 -4.14 -26.51
C ARG A 204 38.34 -4.25 -26.19
#